data_3abda1cb9b89886169e72205a5b1a3b4
#
_entry.id   3abda1cb9b89886169e72205a5b1a3b4
#
_cell.length_a   1.000
_cell.length_b   1.000
_cell.length_c   1.000
_cell.angle_alpha   90.00
_cell.angle_beta   90.00
_cell.angle_gamma   90.00
#
_symmetry.space_group_name_H-M   'P 1'
#
loop_
_entity.id
_entity.type
_entity.pdbx_description
1 polymer ?
#
loop_
_entity_poly.entity_id
_entity_poly.type
_entity_poly.pdbx_seq_one_letter_code
_entity_poly.pdbx_strand_id
1 'polypeptide(L)'
;MSVNHYENFPVGSIVLPRRLRKPVHAVYAFARTADDIADEGNAEAAERLRQLDELKAELDCIAQGGKPQTALMQRLYNEAIEPFQLPLQPFYDLLAAF
;
A
#
# COMPACT_ATOMS: atom_id res chain seq x y z
N MET A 1 7.95 -18.89 21.89
CA MET A 1 7.08 -18.51 20.87
C MET A 1 7.83 -18.20 19.59
N SER A 2 7.27 -18.60 18.56
CA SER A 2 7.91 -18.46 17.29
C SER A 2 7.70 -17.09 16.70
N VAL A 3 8.68 -16.58 16.02
CA VAL A 3 8.52 -15.35 15.28
C VAL A 3 7.47 -15.49 14.18
N ASN A 4 7.14 -16.71 13.83
CA ASN A 4 6.15 -16.92 12.81
C ASN A 4 4.77 -16.44 13.19
N HIS A 5 4.51 -16.33 14.47
CA HIS A 5 3.25 -15.78 14.89
C HIS A 5 3.04 -14.37 14.40
N TYR A 6 4.12 -13.67 14.33
CA TYR A 6 4.12 -12.34 13.87
C TYR A 6 3.64 -12.23 12.42
N GLU A 7 4.06 -13.17 11.59
CA GLU A 7 3.62 -13.18 10.22
C GLU A 7 2.16 -13.55 10.07
N ASN A 8 1.67 -14.31 11.02
CA ASN A 8 0.28 -14.75 10.97
C ASN A 8 -0.64 -13.81 11.71
N PHE A 9 -0.09 -12.76 12.24
CA PHE A 9 -0.85 -11.81 13.02
C PHE A 9 -1.89 -11.14 12.12
N PRO A 10 -3.17 -11.18 12.51
CA PRO A 10 -4.22 -10.62 11.64
C PRO A 10 -4.20 -9.11 11.74
N VAL A 11 -3.49 -8.52 10.81
CA VAL A 11 -3.33 -7.08 10.78
C VAL A 11 -4.69 -6.39 10.77
N GLY A 12 -4.86 -5.45 11.70
CA GLY A 12 -6.08 -4.66 11.74
C GLY A 12 -7.27 -5.37 12.31
N SER A 13 -7.09 -6.56 12.91
CA SER A 13 -8.25 -7.25 13.47
C SER A 13 -8.29 -7.11 14.99
N ILE A 14 -7.77 -8.07 15.72
CA ILE A 14 -8.07 -8.17 17.15
C ILE A 14 -7.55 -7.02 17.99
N VAL A 15 -6.34 -6.58 17.73
CA VAL A 15 -5.65 -5.64 18.62
C VAL A 15 -5.82 -4.18 18.26
N LEU A 16 -6.39 -3.88 17.09
CA LEU A 16 -6.54 -2.51 16.67
C LEU A 16 -7.93 -1.97 17.02
N PRO A 17 -7.99 -0.72 17.46
CA PRO A 17 -9.30 -0.08 17.63
C PRO A 17 -10.07 -0.12 16.32
N ARG A 18 -11.39 -0.21 16.44
CA ARG A 18 -12.23 -0.34 15.25
C ARG A 18 -11.98 0.75 14.22
N ARG A 19 -11.79 1.97 14.66
CA ARG A 19 -11.60 3.11 13.76
C ARG A 19 -10.31 3.01 12.94
N LEU A 20 -9.35 2.20 13.38
CA LEU A 20 -8.08 2.06 12.68
C LEU A 20 -8.03 0.84 11.77
N ARG A 21 -9.04 -0.02 11.82
CA ARG A 21 -9.00 -1.25 11.03
C ARG A 21 -8.99 -1.01 9.54
N LYS A 22 -9.90 -0.17 9.05
CA LYS A 22 -9.96 0.09 7.61
C LYS A 22 -8.69 0.78 7.09
N PRO A 23 -8.20 1.85 7.73
CA PRO A 23 -6.98 2.46 7.23
C PRO A 23 -5.79 1.53 7.28
N VAL A 24 -5.65 0.73 8.33
CA VAL A 24 -4.52 -0.20 8.41
C VAL A 24 -4.63 -1.27 7.32
N HIS A 25 -5.83 -1.79 7.09
CA HIS A 25 -6.04 -2.75 6.02
C HIS A 25 -5.73 -2.15 4.65
N ALA A 26 -6.10 -0.90 4.45
CA ALA A 26 -5.83 -0.24 3.16
C ALA A 26 -4.32 -0.07 2.93
N VAL A 27 -3.60 0.34 3.97
CA VAL A 27 -2.15 0.47 3.88
C VAL A 27 -1.51 -0.88 3.65
N TYR A 28 -1.97 -1.90 4.36
CA TYR A 28 -1.44 -3.25 4.20
C TYR A 28 -1.68 -3.75 2.78
N ALA A 29 -2.86 -3.51 2.23
CA ALA A 29 -3.16 -3.94 0.87
C ALA A 29 -2.23 -3.28 -0.14
N PHE A 30 -1.91 -2.01 0.06
CA PHE A 30 -0.96 -1.32 -0.80
C PHE A 30 0.42 -1.95 -0.69
N ALA A 31 0.91 -2.15 0.53
CA ALA A 31 2.24 -2.70 0.75
C ALA A 31 2.33 -4.12 0.18
N ARG A 32 1.29 -4.91 0.38
CA ARG A 32 1.28 -6.29 -0.11
C ARG A 32 1.27 -6.32 -1.63
N THR A 33 0.52 -5.41 -2.25
CA THR A 33 0.48 -5.35 -3.71
C THR A 33 1.86 -5.00 -4.27
N ALA A 34 2.54 -4.02 -3.67
CA ALA A 34 3.88 -3.65 -4.11
C ALA A 34 4.86 -4.81 -3.93
N ASP A 35 4.74 -5.50 -2.80
CA ASP A 35 5.59 -6.64 -2.52
C ASP A 35 5.36 -7.76 -3.54
N ASP A 36 4.11 -8.03 -3.86
CA ASP A 36 3.77 -9.07 -4.83
C ASP A 36 4.31 -8.73 -6.22
N ILE A 37 4.23 -7.46 -6.60
CA ILE A 37 4.79 -7.04 -7.88
C ILE A 37 6.31 -7.29 -7.92
N ALA A 38 6.99 -6.92 -6.83
CA ALA A 38 8.44 -7.06 -6.77
C ALA A 38 8.88 -8.52 -6.76
N ASP A 39 8.04 -9.39 -6.17
CA ASP A 39 8.36 -10.80 -6.03
C ASP A 39 7.91 -11.65 -7.20
N GLU A 40 7.35 -11.04 -8.23
CA GLU A 40 6.83 -11.80 -9.37
C GLU A 40 7.98 -12.42 -10.15
N GLY A 41 8.23 -13.69 -9.91
CA GLY A 41 9.40 -14.34 -10.43
C GLY A 41 9.41 -14.53 -11.94
N ASN A 42 8.22 -14.57 -12.55
CA ASN A 42 8.11 -14.79 -13.99
C ASN A 42 8.01 -13.50 -14.79
N ALA A 43 7.80 -12.40 -14.12
CA ALA A 43 7.65 -11.13 -14.82
C ALA A 43 9.01 -10.58 -15.20
N GLU A 44 9.09 -9.98 -16.38
CA GLU A 44 10.30 -9.32 -16.78
C GLU A 44 10.50 -8.06 -15.95
N ALA A 45 11.76 -7.66 -15.82
CA ALA A 45 12.08 -6.49 -15.01
C ALA A 45 11.33 -5.26 -15.52
N ALA A 46 11.21 -5.11 -16.84
CA ALA A 46 10.51 -3.97 -17.40
C ALA A 46 9.04 -3.95 -16.98
N GLU A 47 8.41 -5.11 -16.93
CA GLU A 47 7.00 -5.19 -16.54
C GLU A 47 6.83 -4.86 -15.05
N ARG A 48 7.74 -5.34 -14.21
CA ARG A 48 7.68 -5.01 -12.80
C ARG A 48 7.84 -3.52 -12.56
N LEU A 49 8.80 -2.92 -13.25
CA LEU A 49 9.02 -1.48 -13.14
C LEU A 49 7.81 -0.70 -13.60
N ARG A 50 7.18 -1.15 -14.69
CA ARG A 50 5.99 -0.49 -15.20
C ARG A 50 4.87 -0.49 -14.16
N GLN A 51 4.66 -1.64 -13.52
CA GLN A 51 3.61 -1.75 -12.52
C GLN A 51 3.90 -0.89 -11.29
N LEU A 52 5.15 -0.87 -10.84
CA LEU A 52 5.52 -0.02 -9.71
C LEU A 52 5.39 1.46 -10.08
N ASP A 53 5.74 1.81 -11.32
CA ASP A 53 5.59 3.17 -11.79
C ASP A 53 4.13 3.60 -11.85
N GLU A 54 3.22 2.67 -12.15
CA GLU A 54 1.80 2.99 -12.13
C GLU A 54 1.33 3.35 -10.73
N LEU A 55 1.79 2.61 -9.73
CA LEU A 55 1.45 2.95 -8.36
C LEU A 55 2.02 4.31 -7.97
N LYS A 56 3.25 4.58 -8.40
CA LYS A 56 3.87 5.85 -8.12
C LYS A 56 3.10 7.01 -8.79
N ALA A 57 2.65 6.79 -10.00
CA ALA A 57 1.88 7.81 -10.72
C ALA A 57 0.58 8.13 -10.00
N GLU A 58 -0.04 7.11 -9.38
CA GLU A 58 -1.25 7.33 -8.61
C GLU A 58 -0.96 8.15 -7.36
N LEU A 59 0.18 7.89 -6.71
CA LEU A 59 0.60 8.72 -5.58
C LEU A 59 0.85 10.15 -6.03
N ASP A 60 1.47 10.33 -7.20
CA ASP A 60 1.71 11.66 -7.75
C ASP A 60 0.40 12.39 -7.99
N CYS A 61 -0.61 11.67 -8.46
CA CYS A 61 -1.92 12.25 -8.68
C CYS A 61 -2.50 12.78 -7.37
N ILE A 62 -2.40 11.98 -6.31
CA ILE A 62 -2.87 12.41 -5.00
C ILE A 62 -2.08 13.63 -4.53
N ALA A 63 -0.76 13.63 -4.74
CA ALA A 63 0.09 14.73 -4.31
C ALA A 63 -0.30 16.05 -4.98
N GLN A 64 -0.86 15.96 -6.17
CA GLN A 64 -1.27 17.15 -6.93
C GLN A 64 -2.71 17.54 -6.67
N GLY A 65 -3.36 16.89 -5.72
CA GLY A 65 -4.73 17.23 -5.35
C GLY A 65 -5.78 16.47 -6.14
N GLY A 66 -5.36 15.52 -6.98
CA GLY A 66 -6.30 14.69 -7.72
C GLY A 66 -6.69 13.45 -6.96
N LYS A 67 -7.45 12.60 -7.62
CA LYS A 67 -7.89 11.34 -7.03
C LYS A 67 -7.37 10.18 -7.84
N PRO A 68 -6.97 9.09 -7.15
CA PRO A 68 -6.44 7.92 -7.87
C PRO A 68 -7.51 7.19 -8.66
N GLN A 69 -7.05 6.39 -9.62
CA GLN A 69 -7.93 5.73 -10.56
C GLN A 69 -8.26 4.29 -10.18
N THR A 70 -7.28 3.56 -9.62
CA THR A 70 -7.49 2.15 -9.34
C THR A 70 -8.20 1.95 -8.01
N ALA A 71 -8.90 0.80 -7.90
CA ALA A 71 -9.62 0.49 -6.67
C ALA A 71 -8.68 0.43 -5.45
N LEU A 72 -7.51 -0.14 -5.64
CA LEU A 72 -6.53 -0.23 -4.56
C LEU A 72 -6.16 1.15 -4.04
N MET A 73 -5.82 2.06 -4.94
CA MET A 73 -5.37 3.39 -4.55
C MET A 73 -6.53 4.26 -4.08
N GLN A 74 -7.72 4.06 -4.63
CA GLN A 74 -8.89 4.77 -4.13
C GLN A 74 -9.18 4.38 -2.69
N ARG A 75 -9.05 3.10 -2.39
CA ARG A 75 -9.25 2.62 -1.03
C ARG A 75 -8.20 3.22 -0.10
N LEU A 76 -6.94 3.22 -0.52
CA LEU A 76 -5.87 3.79 0.28
C LEU A 76 -6.13 5.27 0.56
N TYR A 77 -6.51 6.01 -0.48
CA TYR A 77 -6.78 7.43 -0.33
C TYR A 77 -7.98 7.68 0.57
N ASN A 78 -9.09 7.01 0.29
CA ASN A 78 -10.34 7.29 0.98
C ASN A 78 -10.35 6.82 2.43
N GLU A 79 -9.67 5.72 2.72
CA GLU A 79 -9.74 5.13 4.06
C GLU A 79 -8.54 5.44 4.93
N ALA A 80 -7.45 5.88 4.35
CA ALA A 80 -6.24 6.12 5.15
C ALA A 80 -5.66 7.49 4.93
N ILE A 81 -5.30 7.83 3.71
CA ILE A 81 -4.54 9.06 3.47
C ILE A 81 -5.37 10.30 3.80
N GLU A 82 -6.54 10.39 3.23
CA GLU A 82 -7.36 11.58 3.39
C GLU A 82 -7.89 11.75 4.81
N PRO A 83 -8.53 10.73 5.41
CA PRO A 83 -9.09 10.91 6.75
C PRO A 83 -8.05 11.18 7.83
N PHE A 84 -6.86 10.62 7.68
CA PHE A 84 -5.82 10.73 8.70
C PHE A 84 -4.71 11.70 8.31
N GLN A 85 -4.85 12.34 7.15
CA GLN A 85 -3.85 13.30 6.66
C GLN A 85 -2.46 12.69 6.65
N LEU A 86 -2.36 11.47 6.11
CA LEU A 86 -1.09 10.76 6.08
C LEU A 86 -0.15 11.38 5.06
N PRO A 87 1.14 11.48 5.40
CA PRO A 87 2.12 11.93 4.41
C PRO A 87 2.29 10.87 3.34
N LEU A 88 2.66 11.29 2.14
CA LEU A 88 2.85 10.37 1.04
C LEU A 88 4.25 9.78 0.99
N GLN A 89 5.22 10.43 1.64
CA GLN A 89 6.61 10.01 1.53
C GLN A 89 6.84 8.55 1.89
N PRO A 90 6.25 8.01 2.98
CA PRO A 90 6.46 6.59 3.30
C PRO A 90 6.01 5.65 2.19
N PHE A 91 4.96 6.01 1.45
CA PHE A 91 4.50 5.17 0.36
C PHE A 91 5.47 5.21 -0.82
N TYR A 92 6.01 6.39 -1.12
CA TYR A 92 7.07 6.50 -2.13
C TYR A 92 8.31 5.72 -1.70
N ASP A 93 8.67 5.82 -0.44
CA ASP A 93 9.85 5.13 0.07
C ASP A 93 9.69 3.62 -0.06
N LEU A 94 8.49 3.11 0.20
CA LEU A 94 8.23 1.70 0.05
C LEU A 94 8.43 1.26 -1.39
N LEU A 95 7.89 2.01 -2.33
CA LEU A 95 8.06 1.66 -3.75
C LEU A 95 9.51 1.73 -4.18
N ALA A 96 10.25 2.70 -3.64
CA ALA A 96 11.67 2.85 -3.98
C ALA A 96 12.53 1.72 -3.44
N ALA A 97 12.03 1.00 -2.44
CA ALA A 97 12.79 -0.10 -1.84
C ALA A 97 12.85 -1.32 -2.75
N PHE A 98 12.04 -1.39 -3.76
CA PHE A 98 12.06 -2.46 -4.74
C PHE A 98 12.83 -2.03 -5.97
#